data_93c5d90e3f7fd1fe5161f00b59212c3a
#
_entry.id   93c5d90e3f7fd1fe5161f00b59212c3a
#
_cell.length_a   1.000
_cell.length_b   1.000
_cell.length_c   1.000
_cell.angle_alpha   90.00
_cell.angle_beta   90.00
_cell.angle_gamma   90.00
#
_symmetry.space_group_name_H-M   'P 1'
#
loop_
_entity.id
_entity.type
_entity.pdbx_description
1 polymer ?
#
loop_
_entity_poly.entity_id
_entity_poly.type
_entity_poly.pdbx_seq_one_letter_code
_entity_poly.pdbx_strand_id
1 'polypeptide(L)'
;MAYPLALRLLEQEGDNGKKICGCVVNLYEKMKAEFPDASLAIDGDYPYGGKAEIKVRSKDDFTVFLRIPHYTAKITLNGRELSCNRGEFLKVINPANEESCLEIFFDLSLKEVSAPGDPAYTAVKRGAVVLAEDSRKKDVPNARVHEEWNGHFLVEYSAAGSCFNKENTLQVFFRA
;
A
#
# COMPACT_ATOMS: atom_id res chain seq x y z
N MET A 1 -0.40 -3.68 19.10
CA MET A 1 0.75 -4.40 18.51
C MET A 1 0.23 -5.25 17.34
N ALA A 2 0.19 -4.70 16.12
CA ALA A 2 -0.40 -5.35 14.94
C ALA A 2 0.51 -5.20 13.70
N TYR A 3 1.81 -5.48 13.86
CA TYR A 3 2.78 -5.30 12.76
C TYR A 3 3.06 -6.53 11.88
N PRO A 4 2.61 -7.77 12.17
CA PRO A 4 3.03 -8.93 11.39
C PRO A 4 2.54 -8.95 9.94
N LEU A 5 1.50 -8.18 9.58
CA LEU A 5 1.01 -8.08 8.21
C LEU A 5 1.75 -6.99 7.41
N ALA A 6 2.03 -5.84 8.02
CA ALA A 6 2.68 -4.71 7.34
C ALA A 6 4.21 -4.88 7.28
N LEU A 7 4.83 -5.34 8.37
CA LEU A 7 6.27 -5.50 8.50
C LEU A 7 6.61 -6.87 9.12
N ARG A 8 7.53 -7.60 8.48
CA ARG A 8 8.11 -8.84 9.01
C ARG A 8 9.61 -8.68 9.19
N LEU A 9 10.13 -9.07 10.35
CA LEU A 9 11.56 -9.02 10.64
C LEU A 9 12.31 -10.20 10.04
N LEU A 10 13.56 -9.94 9.66
CA LEU A 10 14.54 -10.93 9.26
C LEU A 10 15.59 -11.03 10.36
N GLU A 11 15.79 -12.23 10.88
CA GLU A 11 16.75 -12.54 11.93
C GLU A 11 17.89 -13.36 11.37
N GLN A 12 19.10 -13.10 11.86
CA GLN A 12 20.30 -13.89 11.59
C GLN A 12 20.92 -14.31 12.93
N GLU A 13 21.46 -15.51 13.02
CA GLU A 13 22.24 -15.94 14.17
C GLU A 13 23.57 -15.19 14.20
N GLY A 14 23.93 -14.65 15.35
CA GLY A 14 25.17 -13.94 15.64
C GLY A 14 25.81 -14.47 16.91
N ASP A 15 27.03 -14.05 17.23
CA ASP A 15 27.83 -14.52 18.36
C ASP A 15 27.14 -14.33 19.73
N ASN A 16 26.25 -13.36 19.85
CA ASN A 16 25.52 -13.02 21.09
C ASN A 16 24.00 -13.32 20.99
N GLY A 17 23.58 -14.24 20.12
CA GLY A 17 22.18 -14.58 19.88
C GLY A 17 21.63 -14.01 18.56
N LYS A 18 20.32 -14.05 18.41
CA LYS A 18 19.67 -13.58 17.18
C LYS A 18 19.76 -12.05 17.01
N LYS A 19 20.24 -11.60 15.85
CA LYS A 19 20.31 -10.21 15.44
C LYS A 19 19.32 -9.94 14.32
N ILE A 20 18.63 -8.79 14.37
CA ILE A 20 17.77 -8.33 13.28
C ILE A 20 18.65 -7.74 12.18
N CYS A 21 18.69 -8.39 11.02
CA CYS A 21 19.50 -7.99 9.87
C CYS A 21 18.68 -7.37 8.72
N GLY A 22 17.38 -7.29 8.86
CA GLY A 22 16.51 -6.73 7.84
C GLY A 22 15.03 -6.84 8.14
N CYS A 23 14.23 -6.46 7.17
CA CYS A 23 12.77 -6.59 7.24
C CYS A 23 12.14 -6.76 5.87
N VAL A 24 10.90 -7.26 5.87
CA VAL A 24 10.02 -7.32 4.71
C VAL A 24 8.89 -6.32 4.92
N VAL A 25 8.72 -5.38 4.01
CA VAL A 25 7.64 -4.39 3.98
C VAL A 25 6.56 -4.90 3.02
N ASN A 26 5.41 -5.30 3.57
CA ASN A 26 4.27 -5.81 2.81
C ASN A 26 3.22 -4.73 2.49
N LEU A 27 3.04 -3.77 3.41
CA LEU A 27 2.10 -2.65 3.28
C LEU A 27 2.82 -1.34 3.58
N TYR A 28 2.35 -0.25 3.00
CA TYR A 28 2.98 1.05 3.07
C TYR A 28 2.23 2.02 3.99
N GLU A 29 1.60 1.48 5.03
CA GLU A 29 0.94 2.29 6.06
C GLU A 29 1.97 3.12 6.84
N LYS A 30 1.56 4.31 7.25
CA LYS A 30 2.38 5.19 8.06
C LYS A 30 2.78 4.52 9.37
N MET A 31 4.07 4.30 9.56
CA MET A 31 4.61 3.63 10.74
C MET A 31 6.04 4.02 11.04
N LYS A 32 6.48 3.73 12.28
CA LYS A 32 7.88 3.72 12.69
C LYS A 32 8.18 2.40 13.39
N ALA A 33 9.33 1.84 13.10
CA ALA A 33 9.88 0.65 13.77
C ALA A 33 11.32 0.94 14.20
N GLU A 34 11.59 0.71 15.47
CA GLU A 34 12.93 0.87 16.08
C GLU A 34 13.46 -0.50 16.45
N PHE A 35 14.69 -0.77 16.09
CA PHE A 35 15.45 -1.99 16.38
C PHE A 35 16.74 -1.60 17.10
N PRO A 36 17.43 -2.53 17.77
CA PRO A 36 18.66 -2.18 18.51
C PRO A 36 19.71 -1.45 17.67
N ASP A 37 19.85 -1.82 16.41
CA ASP A 37 20.89 -1.29 15.50
C ASP A 37 20.34 -0.70 14.21
N ALA A 38 19.02 -0.56 14.09
CA ALA A 38 18.38 -0.01 12.91
C ALA A 38 17.05 0.67 13.23
N SER A 39 16.61 1.55 12.34
CA SER A 39 15.27 2.13 12.37
C SER A 39 14.69 2.18 10.96
N LEU A 40 13.36 2.06 10.87
CA LEU A 40 12.61 2.20 9.64
C LEU A 40 11.40 3.08 9.91
N ALA A 41 11.19 4.05 9.03
CA ALA A 41 9.98 4.87 9.03
C ALA A 41 9.32 4.82 7.66
N ILE A 42 8.00 4.64 7.64
CA ILE A 42 7.19 4.76 6.43
C ILE A 42 6.27 5.95 6.62
N ASP A 43 6.26 6.86 5.65
CA ASP A 43 5.37 8.02 5.61
C ASP A 43 4.64 8.06 4.26
N GLY A 44 3.43 8.62 4.28
CA GLY A 44 2.56 8.71 3.13
C GLY A 44 1.09 8.48 3.48
N ASP A 45 0.25 8.58 2.47
CA ASP A 45 -1.20 8.42 2.62
C ASP A 45 -1.72 7.15 1.93
N TYR A 46 -0.95 6.07 2.04
CA TYR A 46 -1.35 4.77 1.52
C TYR A 46 -2.59 4.22 2.27
N PRO A 47 -3.55 3.60 1.58
CA PRO A 47 -3.62 3.30 0.14
C PRO A 47 -4.23 4.41 -0.72
N TYR A 48 -4.50 5.58 -0.17
CA TYR A 48 -5.23 6.67 -0.83
C TYR A 48 -4.31 7.63 -1.58
N GLY A 49 -3.07 7.83 -1.09
CA GLY A 49 -2.07 8.67 -1.70
C GLY A 49 -1.25 7.97 -2.79
N GLY A 50 -0.75 8.75 -3.74
CA GLY A 50 0.05 8.27 -4.87
C GLY A 50 1.52 7.99 -4.56
N LYS A 51 1.96 8.15 -3.29
CA LYS A 51 3.36 7.99 -2.88
C LYS A 51 3.47 7.46 -1.47
N ALA A 52 4.46 6.61 -1.22
CA ALA A 52 4.98 6.30 0.11
C ALA A 52 6.50 6.52 0.13
N GLU A 53 7.00 7.06 1.23
CA GLU A 53 8.42 7.27 1.51
C GLU A 53 8.85 6.33 2.62
N ILE A 54 9.95 5.61 2.43
CA ILE A 54 10.51 4.68 3.40
C ILE A 54 11.93 5.14 3.70
N LYS A 55 12.19 5.55 4.95
CA LYS A 55 13.52 5.90 5.46
C LYS A 55 14.06 4.74 6.27
N VAL A 56 15.29 4.36 5.98
CA VAL A 56 16.00 3.29 6.66
C VAL A 56 17.33 3.84 7.15
N ARG A 57 17.64 3.64 8.44
CA ARG A 57 18.93 3.95 9.04
C ARG A 57 19.41 2.74 9.82
N SER A 58 20.69 2.39 9.71
CA SER A 58 21.24 1.23 10.41
C SER A 58 22.73 1.40 10.70
N LYS A 59 23.22 0.76 11.77
CA LYS A 59 24.65 0.70 12.13
C LYS A 59 25.41 -0.30 11.26
N ASP A 60 24.75 -1.38 10.86
CA ASP A 60 25.27 -2.41 9.97
C ASP A 60 24.45 -2.48 8.71
N ASP A 61 24.90 -3.27 7.73
CA ASP A 61 24.11 -3.53 6.52
C ASP A 61 22.73 -4.09 6.88
N PHE A 62 21.69 -3.45 6.37
CA PHE A 62 20.30 -3.80 6.67
C PHE A 62 19.51 -4.07 5.40
N THR A 63 18.99 -5.28 5.27
CA THR A 63 18.25 -5.68 4.07
C THR A 63 16.76 -5.33 4.19
N VAL A 64 16.24 -4.63 3.22
CA VAL A 64 14.80 -4.35 3.10
C VAL A 64 14.25 -5.04 1.86
N PHE A 65 13.25 -5.89 2.04
CA PHE A 65 12.45 -6.44 0.96
C PHE A 65 11.15 -5.67 0.87
N LEU A 66 10.94 -4.98 -0.26
CA LEU A 66 9.72 -4.23 -0.55
C LEU A 66 8.81 -5.06 -1.43
N ARG A 67 7.59 -5.32 -0.99
CA ARG A 67 6.56 -5.88 -1.87
C ARG A 67 6.16 -4.84 -2.91
N ILE A 68 6.26 -5.18 -4.20
CA ILE A 68 5.93 -4.27 -5.30
C ILE A 68 4.50 -4.53 -5.79
N PRO A 69 3.52 -3.69 -5.43
CA PRO A 69 2.16 -3.86 -5.93
C PRO A 69 2.06 -3.75 -7.45
N HIS A 70 1.07 -4.42 -8.05
CA HIS A 70 0.83 -4.34 -9.50
C HIS A 70 0.50 -2.93 -10.01
N TYR A 71 0.02 -2.05 -9.13
CA TYR A 71 -0.28 -0.63 -9.42
C TYR A 71 0.90 0.30 -9.07
N THR A 72 2.11 -0.21 -8.89
CA THR A 72 3.31 0.60 -8.75
C THR A 72 3.66 1.26 -10.08
N ALA A 73 3.84 2.58 -10.08
CA ALA A 73 4.29 3.35 -11.23
C ALA A 73 5.81 3.31 -11.35
N LYS A 74 6.53 3.69 -10.28
CA LYS A 74 8.00 3.66 -10.19
C LYS A 74 8.47 3.57 -8.76
N ILE A 75 9.76 3.24 -8.58
CA ILE A 75 10.48 3.27 -7.29
C ILE A 75 11.77 4.03 -7.47
N THR A 76 12.16 4.81 -6.47
CA THR A 76 13.47 5.45 -6.41
C THR A 76 14.21 5.10 -5.12
N LEU A 77 15.52 5.04 -5.18
CA LEU A 77 16.43 4.98 -4.03
C LEU A 77 17.33 6.20 -4.07
N ASN A 78 17.26 7.05 -3.06
CA ASN A 78 18.03 8.29 -2.97
C ASN A 78 17.92 9.13 -4.28
N GLY A 79 16.70 9.20 -4.84
CA GLY A 79 16.38 9.92 -6.07
C GLY A 79 16.70 9.19 -7.38
N ARG A 80 17.37 8.03 -7.35
CA ARG A 80 17.64 7.22 -8.54
C ARG A 80 16.56 6.18 -8.75
N GLU A 81 16.04 6.10 -9.97
CA GLU A 81 15.02 5.10 -10.31
C GLU A 81 15.61 3.69 -10.30
N LEU A 82 14.87 2.77 -9.70
CA LEU A 82 15.20 1.34 -9.64
C LEU A 82 14.30 0.55 -10.59
N SER A 83 14.90 -0.41 -11.29
CA SER A 83 14.13 -1.42 -12.01
C SER A 83 13.50 -2.40 -11.03
N CYS A 84 12.21 -2.68 -11.20
CA CYS A 84 11.49 -3.63 -10.36
C CYS A 84 10.39 -4.35 -11.14
N ASN A 85 10.09 -5.58 -10.75
CA ASN A 85 8.99 -6.35 -11.28
C ASN A 85 7.75 -6.18 -10.39
N ARG A 86 6.63 -5.80 -11.00
CA ARG A 86 5.35 -5.68 -10.30
C ARG A 86 4.85 -7.04 -9.85
N GLY A 87 4.36 -7.12 -8.62
CA GLY A 87 3.89 -8.37 -8.01
C GLY A 87 4.98 -9.15 -7.25
N GLU A 88 6.25 -8.75 -7.37
CA GLU A 88 7.40 -9.38 -6.71
C GLU A 88 7.91 -8.55 -5.53
N PHE A 89 8.99 -9.04 -4.91
CA PHE A 89 9.73 -8.32 -3.89
C PHE A 89 11.01 -7.72 -4.47
N LEU A 90 11.24 -6.43 -4.22
CA LEU A 90 12.49 -5.75 -4.49
C LEU A 90 13.38 -5.84 -3.25
N LYS A 91 14.58 -6.39 -3.40
CA LYS A 91 15.62 -6.38 -2.36
C LYS A 91 16.44 -5.12 -2.46
N VAL A 92 16.54 -4.37 -1.36
CA VAL A 92 17.43 -3.21 -1.21
C VAL A 92 18.29 -3.43 0.03
N ILE A 93 19.57 -3.08 -0.05
CA ILE A 93 20.48 -3.08 1.09
C ILE A 93 20.77 -1.64 1.46
N ASN A 94 20.47 -1.26 2.71
CA ASN A 94 20.95 -0.02 3.32
C ASN A 94 22.35 -0.31 3.86
N PRO A 95 23.40 0.40 3.37
CA PRO A 95 24.76 0.19 3.85
C PRO A 95 24.91 0.60 5.31
N ALA A 96 25.90 0.03 6.00
CA ALA A 96 26.24 0.33 7.36
C ALA A 96 26.49 1.84 7.58
N ASN A 97 25.94 2.38 8.65
CA ASN A 97 26.03 3.80 9.04
C ASN A 97 25.50 4.82 8.02
N GLU A 98 24.68 4.37 7.05
CA GLU A 98 24.02 5.24 6.10
C GLU A 98 22.53 5.36 6.36
N GLU A 99 21.93 6.37 5.74
CA GLU A 99 20.47 6.52 5.65
C GLU A 99 20.05 6.41 4.18
N SER A 100 19.15 5.48 3.90
CA SER A 100 18.53 5.35 2.58
C SER A 100 17.11 5.88 2.62
N CYS A 101 16.73 6.57 1.55
CA CYS A 101 15.37 7.02 1.29
C CYS A 101 14.83 6.32 0.04
N LEU A 102 13.84 5.46 0.25
CA LEU A 102 13.11 4.78 -0.81
C LEU A 102 11.77 5.47 -1.02
N GLU A 103 11.43 5.75 -2.25
CA GLU A 103 10.12 6.29 -2.60
C GLU A 103 9.44 5.33 -3.57
N ILE A 104 8.21 4.95 -3.26
CA ILE A 104 7.37 4.18 -4.16
C ILE A 104 6.19 5.04 -4.61
N PHE A 105 5.96 5.08 -5.91
CA PHE A 105 4.89 5.84 -6.54
C PHE A 105 3.84 4.88 -7.09
N PHE A 106 2.58 5.15 -6.81
CA PHE A 106 1.44 4.31 -7.18
C PHE A 106 0.67 4.93 -8.34
N ASP A 107 0.26 4.09 -9.28
CA ASP A 107 -0.71 4.44 -10.30
C ASP A 107 -2.11 4.35 -9.70
N LEU A 108 -2.71 5.51 -9.49
CA LEU A 108 -4.05 5.65 -8.92
C LEU A 108 -5.13 5.90 -9.99
N SER A 109 -4.84 5.66 -11.26
CA SER A 109 -5.87 5.69 -12.31
C SER A 109 -6.98 4.67 -12.03
N LEU A 110 -8.20 5.02 -12.41
CA LEU A 110 -9.32 4.08 -12.32
C LEU A 110 -9.08 2.88 -13.24
N LYS A 111 -9.33 1.69 -12.73
CA LYS A 111 -9.20 0.43 -13.47
C LYS A 111 -10.43 -0.44 -13.27
N GLU A 112 -10.94 -0.92 -14.37
CA GLU A 112 -11.99 -1.92 -14.39
C GLU A 112 -11.41 -3.31 -14.17
N VAL A 113 -12.12 -4.11 -13.38
CA VAL A 113 -11.77 -5.49 -13.08
C VAL A 113 -13.01 -6.34 -13.25
N SER A 114 -12.98 -7.29 -14.15
CA SER A 114 -14.10 -8.23 -14.38
C SER A 114 -14.43 -8.99 -13.09
N ALA A 115 -15.69 -9.15 -12.81
CA ALA A 115 -16.16 -9.93 -11.67
C ALA A 115 -15.73 -11.40 -11.81
N PRO A 116 -15.22 -12.04 -10.74
CA PRO A 116 -14.89 -13.46 -10.78
C PRO A 116 -16.12 -14.30 -11.14
N GLY A 117 -16.02 -15.06 -12.24
CA GLY A 117 -17.07 -15.99 -12.65
C GLY A 117 -18.19 -15.38 -13.51
N ASP A 118 -18.27 -14.06 -13.67
CA ASP A 118 -19.26 -13.42 -14.56
C ASP A 118 -18.68 -12.17 -15.24
N PRO A 119 -18.20 -12.30 -16.49
CA PRO A 119 -17.59 -11.19 -17.24
C PRO A 119 -18.58 -10.09 -17.65
N ALA A 120 -19.91 -10.32 -17.50
CA ALA A 120 -20.90 -9.28 -17.75
C ALA A 120 -20.91 -8.20 -16.64
N TYR A 121 -20.17 -8.43 -15.56
CA TYR A 121 -20.05 -7.47 -14.47
C TYR A 121 -18.61 -7.05 -14.26
N THR A 122 -18.47 -5.79 -13.89
CA THR A 122 -17.17 -5.13 -13.64
C THR A 122 -17.18 -4.45 -12.28
N ALA A 123 -16.05 -4.49 -11.55
CA ALA A 123 -15.79 -3.64 -10.41
C ALA A 123 -14.78 -2.56 -10.81
N VAL A 124 -14.82 -1.43 -10.14
CA VAL A 124 -13.88 -0.33 -10.34
C VAL A 124 -12.95 -0.23 -9.14
N LYS A 125 -11.67 -0.04 -9.42
CA LYS A 125 -10.67 0.20 -8.37
C LYS A 125 -9.74 1.35 -8.71
N ARG A 126 -9.18 1.96 -7.66
CA ARG A 126 -8.17 3.00 -7.71
C ARG A 126 -6.96 2.53 -6.90
N GLY A 127 -5.88 2.13 -7.58
CA GLY A 127 -4.75 1.46 -6.93
C GLY A 127 -5.19 0.20 -6.17
N ALA A 128 -5.05 0.19 -4.84
CA ALA A 128 -5.48 -0.89 -3.96
C ALA A 128 -6.95 -0.81 -3.55
N VAL A 129 -7.59 0.35 -3.73
CA VAL A 129 -8.92 0.66 -3.18
C VAL A 129 -10.01 0.22 -4.16
N VAL A 130 -10.90 -0.65 -3.71
CA VAL A 130 -12.13 -0.98 -4.44
C VAL A 130 -13.14 0.13 -4.21
N LEU A 131 -13.82 0.54 -5.26
CA LEU A 131 -14.82 1.60 -5.26
C LEU A 131 -16.23 1.02 -5.34
N ALA A 132 -17.18 1.77 -4.79
CA ALA A 132 -18.59 1.42 -4.80
C ALA A 132 -19.45 2.67 -5.02
N GLU A 133 -20.58 2.51 -5.68
CA GLU A 133 -21.63 3.50 -5.68
C GLU A 133 -22.46 3.36 -4.41
N ASP A 134 -22.65 4.47 -3.71
CA ASP A 134 -23.49 4.56 -2.53
C ASP A 134 -24.60 5.60 -2.78
N SER A 135 -25.83 5.26 -2.42
CA SER A 135 -26.98 6.15 -2.63
C SER A 135 -26.86 7.50 -1.91
N ARG A 136 -26.01 7.57 -0.88
CA ARG A 136 -25.68 8.82 -0.16
C ARG A 136 -24.76 9.75 -0.96
N LYS A 137 -24.08 9.23 -2.00
CA LYS A 137 -23.16 9.99 -2.86
C LYS A 137 -22.08 10.73 -2.06
N LYS A 138 -22.11 12.08 -2.07
CA LYS A 138 -21.12 12.92 -1.39
C LYS A 138 -21.25 12.90 0.13
N ASP A 139 -22.38 12.43 0.66
CA ASP A 139 -22.68 12.41 2.10
C ASP A 139 -22.26 11.10 2.79
N VAL A 140 -21.43 10.29 2.13
CA VAL A 140 -20.86 9.08 2.75
C VAL A 140 -19.85 9.50 3.84
N PRO A 141 -20.09 9.13 5.11
CA PRO A 141 -19.21 9.56 6.20
C PRO A 141 -17.79 9.02 6.03
N ASN A 142 -16.79 9.87 6.29
CA ASN A 142 -15.37 9.55 6.26
C ASN A 142 -14.83 9.08 4.90
N ALA A 143 -15.58 9.27 3.82
CA ALA A 143 -15.07 8.95 2.49
C ALA A 143 -13.88 9.86 2.13
N ARG A 144 -12.78 9.25 1.72
CA ARG A 144 -11.52 9.90 1.33
C ARG A 144 -11.32 9.89 -0.17
N VAL A 145 -12.04 9.02 -0.89
CA VAL A 145 -12.02 8.90 -2.34
C VAL A 145 -13.39 9.23 -2.89
N HIS A 146 -13.42 10.14 -3.86
CA HIS A 146 -14.60 10.53 -4.59
C HIS A 146 -14.24 10.53 -6.08
N GLU A 147 -14.82 9.63 -6.85
CA GLU A 147 -14.53 9.47 -8.28
C GLU A 147 -15.84 9.41 -9.08
N GLU A 148 -15.76 9.82 -10.34
CA GLU A 148 -16.86 9.63 -11.30
C GLU A 148 -16.40 8.64 -12.37
N TRP A 149 -17.24 7.64 -12.64
CA TRP A 149 -17.00 6.63 -13.65
C TRP A 149 -18.30 6.27 -14.36
N ASN A 150 -18.36 6.46 -15.68
CA ASN A 150 -19.52 6.16 -16.53
C ASN A 150 -20.86 6.68 -15.98
N GLY A 151 -20.87 7.87 -15.37
CA GLY A 151 -22.07 8.48 -14.77
C GLY A 151 -22.37 7.99 -13.34
N HIS A 152 -21.60 7.05 -12.81
CA HIS A 152 -21.67 6.60 -11.42
C HIS A 152 -20.78 7.46 -10.52
N PHE A 153 -21.29 7.83 -9.36
CA PHE A 153 -20.51 8.50 -8.32
C PHE A 153 -19.99 7.46 -7.34
N LEU A 154 -18.67 7.30 -7.30
CA LEU A 154 -18.01 6.23 -6.57
C LEU A 154 -17.23 6.75 -5.36
N VAL A 155 -17.29 6.01 -4.27
CA VAL A 155 -16.46 6.20 -3.06
C VAL A 155 -15.75 4.90 -2.71
N GLU A 156 -14.77 4.94 -1.83
CA GLU A 156 -14.15 3.70 -1.36
C GLU A 156 -15.15 2.78 -0.65
N TYR A 157 -15.11 1.50 -0.98
CA TYR A 157 -16.01 0.49 -0.43
C TYR A 157 -16.02 0.45 1.10
N SER A 158 -14.87 0.67 1.73
CA SER A 158 -14.74 0.69 3.19
C SER A 158 -15.55 1.81 3.85
N ALA A 159 -15.63 2.99 3.22
CA ALA A 159 -16.46 4.09 3.70
C ALA A 159 -17.93 3.86 3.35
N ALA A 160 -18.23 3.39 2.12
CA ALA A 160 -19.58 3.07 1.68
C ALA A 160 -20.27 2.05 2.61
N GLY A 161 -19.53 1.04 3.10
CA GLY A 161 -20.04 0.07 4.08
C GLY A 161 -20.21 0.63 5.49
N SER A 162 -19.71 1.84 5.79
CA SER A 162 -19.81 2.42 7.12
C SER A 162 -21.13 3.14 7.35
N CYS A 163 -21.65 3.07 8.58
CA CYS A 163 -22.93 3.72 8.95
C CYS A 163 -24.08 3.42 7.99
N PHE A 164 -24.09 2.21 7.42
CA PHE A 164 -25.09 1.76 6.46
C PHE A 164 -26.40 1.47 7.17
N ASN A 165 -27.54 1.88 6.59
CA ASN A 165 -28.88 1.63 7.10
C ASN A 165 -29.77 1.02 6.02
N LYS A 166 -31.02 0.67 6.37
CA LYS A 166 -31.96 -0.01 5.46
C LYS A 166 -32.42 0.85 4.26
N GLU A 167 -32.22 2.15 4.31
CA GLU A 167 -32.59 3.09 3.26
C GLU A 167 -31.46 3.30 2.24
N ASN A 168 -30.25 2.88 2.58
CA ASN A 168 -29.09 3.03 1.70
C ASN A 168 -28.97 1.84 0.76
N THR A 169 -28.53 2.11 -0.46
CA THR A 169 -28.14 1.09 -1.42
C THR A 169 -26.64 1.19 -1.73
N LEU A 170 -26.02 0.04 -1.95
CA LEU A 170 -24.62 -0.10 -2.24
C LEU A 170 -24.43 -0.99 -3.47
N GLN A 171 -23.66 -0.52 -4.45
CA GLN A 171 -23.32 -1.29 -5.63
C GLN A 171 -21.81 -1.30 -5.84
N VAL A 172 -21.23 -2.49 -5.97
CA VAL A 172 -19.79 -2.70 -6.21
C VAL A 172 -19.55 -3.22 -7.63
N PHE A 173 -20.47 -4.01 -8.16
CA PHE A 173 -20.37 -4.57 -9.50
C PHE A 173 -21.36 -3.89 -10.42
N PHE A 174 -20.87 -3.44 -11.56
CA PHE A 174 -21.63 -2.75 -12.58
C PHE A 174 -21.73 -3.65 -13.82
N ARG A 175 -22.80 -3.53 -14.53
CA ARG A 175 -22.97 -4.25 -15.81
C ARG A 175 -22.00 -3.66 -16.84
N ALA A 176 -21.17 -4.52 -17.45
CA ALA A 176 -20.22 -4.15 -18.48
C ALA A 176 -20.90 -3.74 -19.79
#